data_9a4c2009378fd1dff379d34040d8b9e0
#
_entry.id   9a4c2009378fd1dff379d34040d8b9e0
#
_cell.length_a   1.000
_cell.length_b   1.000
_cell.length_c   1.000
_cell.angle_alpha   90.00
_cell.angle_beta   90.00
_cell.angle_gamma   90.00
#
_symmetry.space_group_name_H-M   'P 1'
#
loop_
_entity.id
_entity.type
_entity.pdbx_description
1 polymer ?
#
loop_
_entity_poly.entity_id
_entity_poly.type
_entity_poly.pdbx_seq_one_letter_code
_entity_poly.pdbx_strand_id
1 'polypeptide(L)'
;MSVARLNASHGTTDHRATVIDRVREVDAEGDRSLALMVDLKGPEVRTADIDGHIELETGSEVVFEPGDTATPERVGLSMSITGTGVGDRILLDDGRIEAEVTDVDGETFTSEIVSGGKLQSRKGVNVPGVDLDIDLITPGDEQEIKLAAEKQADFVAASFVRDGEDVYAIADKIEEYGAEIPVVAKIERAGAVDNLDSIINAADGIMVARCDPGVECPLEDVPMIQKRIIRKCGDAGVPVITATEMLDSMVSSRRPTRAEASDVANAVLDGTDAVMLSGETAMGAHPVRVVETMDRIVRDVEN
;
A
#
# COMPACT_ATOMS: atom_id res chain seq x y z
N MET A 1 -4.21 7.03 19.88
CA MET A 1 -4.61 6.78 18.48
C MET A 1 -5.57 7.88 18.08
N SER A 2 -5.36 8.52 16.94
CA SER A 2 -6.21 9.63 16.44
C SER A 2 -7.01 9.23 15.22
N VAL A 3 -6.53 8.25 14.44
CA VAL A 3 -7.20 7.71 13.26
C VAL A 3 -7.22 6.19 13.32
N ALA A 4 -8.37 5.60 13.08
CA ALA A 4 -8.55 4.16 12.85
C ALA A 4 -8.56 3.91 11.35
N ARG A 5 -7.55 3.20 10.82
CA ARG A 5 -7.43 2.84 9.42
C ARG A 5 -7.96 1.42 9.18
N LEU A 6 -8.84 1.28 8.21
CA LEU A 6 -9.33 -0.01 7.74
C LEU A 6 -8.77 -0.30 6.35
N ASN A 7 -7.92 -1.32 6.25
CA ASN A 7 -7.30 -1.73 4.99
C ASN A 7 -8.22 -2.67 4.19
N ALA A 8 -8.65 -2.24 3.01
CA ALA A 8 -9.51 -3.02 2.11
C ALA A 8 -8.82 -4.25 1.48
N SER A 9 -7.49 -4.34 1.57
CA SER A 9 -6.76 -5.54 1.12
C SER A 9 -7.05 -6.79 1.95
N HIS A 10 -7.65 -6.65 3.15
CA HIS A 10 -7.91 -7.77 4.07
C HIS A 10 -9.39 -7.82 4.50
N GLY A 11 -9.89 -9.04 4.66
CA GLY A 11 -11.26 -9.26 5.12
C GLY A 11 -12.33 -8.95 4.05
N THR A 12 -13.56 -8.75 4.49
CA THR A 12 -14.72 -8.47 3.64
C THR A 12 -15.30 -7.09 3.94
N THR A 13 -16.02 -6.51 2.99
CA THR A 13 -16.74 -5.23 3.15
C THR A 13 -17.71 -5.27 4.34
N ASP A 14 -18.46 -6.38 4.53
CA ASP A 14 -19.38 -6.54 5.67
C ASP A 14 -18.65 -6.55 7.02
N HIS A 15 -17.47 -7.17 7.07
CA HIS A 15 -16.64 -7.15 8.27
C HIS A 15 -16.16 -5.73 8.57
N ARG A 16 -15.70 -5.00 7.55
CA ARG A 16 -15.28 -3.60 7.71
C ARG A 16 -16.44 -2.71 8.16
N ALA A 17 -17.64 -2.87 7.59
CA ALA A 17 -18.84 -2.17 8.06
C ALA A 17 -19.07 -2.36 9.56
N THR A 18 -18.93 -3.60 10.05
CA THR A 18 -19.06 -3.92 11.48
C THR A 18 -17.95 -3.25 12.32
N VAL A 19 -16.72 -3.20 11.82
CA VAL A 19 -15.60 -2.54 12.53
C VAL A 19 -15.81 -1.02 12.56
N ILE A 20 -16.30 -0.42 11.48
CA ILE A 20 -16.66 1.00 11.43
C ILE A 20 -17.67 1.34 12.52
N ASP A 21 -18.75 0.56 12.64
CA ASP A 21 -19.77 0.79 13.66
C ASP A 21 -19.18 0.75 15.08
N ARG A 22 -18.27 -0.18 15.35
CA ARG A 22 -17.54 -0.25 16.63
C ARG A 22 -16.60 0.95 16.86
N VAL A 23 -15.92 1.42 15.81
CA VAL A 23 -15.07 2.62 15.91
C VAL A 23 -15.92 3.84 16.26
N ARG A 24 -17.08 4.00 15.62
CA ARG A 24 -18.01 5.10 15.92
C ARG A 24 -18.62 4.99 17.33
N GLU A 25 -18.90 3.79 17.83
CA GLU A 25 -19.33 3.59 19.23
C GLU A 25 -18.24 4.05 20.22
N VAL A 26 -16.99 3.65 19.98
CA VAL A 26 -15.83 4.04 20.81
C VAL A 26 -15.60 5.56 20.75
N ASP A 27 -15.72 6.17 19.55
CA ASP A 27 -15.60 7.61 19.38
C ASP A 27 -16.68 8.37 20.18
N ALA A 28 -17.93 7.91 20.12
CA ALA A 28 -19.06 8.52 20.83
C ALA A 28 -18.94 8.43 22.37
N GLU A 29 -18.27 7.37 22.88
CA GLU A 29 -18.06 7.17 24.32
C GLU A 29 -16.75 7.81 24.83
N GLY A 30 -15.85 8.20 23.93
CA GLY A 30 -14.51 8.67 24.24
C GLY A 30 -14.42 10.16 24.54
N ASP A 31 -13.39 10.56 25.30
CA ASP A 31 -13.05 11.96 25.56
C ASP A 31 -12.25 12.63 24.40
N ARG A 32 -11.89 11.86 23.37
CA ARG A 32 -11.10 12.32 22.22
C ARG A 32 -11.71 11.81 20.94
N SER A 33 -11.79 12.66 19.93
CA SER A 33 -12.26 12.27 18.60
C SER A 33 -11.34 11.24 17.95
N LEU A 34 -11.95 10.21 17.36
CA LEU A 34 -11.30 9.15 16.63
C LEU A 34 -11.79 9.16 15.19
N ALA A 35 -10.97 9.67 14.27
CA ALA A 35 -11.29 9.66 12.86
C ALA A 35 -11.19 8.25 12.24
N LEU A 36 -11.92 8.06 11.15
CA LEU A 36 -11.99 6.81 10.39
C LEU A 36 -11.41 7.00 9.00
N MET A 37 -10.48 6.14 8.61
CA MET A 37 -9.90 6.09 7.27
C MET A 37 -10.21 4.75 6.62
N VAL A 38 -10.81 4.76 5.42
CA VAL A 38 -10.94 3.58 4.55
C VAL A 38 -9.79 3.62 3.55
N ASP A 39 -8.92 2.61 3.58
CA ASP A 39 -7.75 2.51 2.71
C ASP A 39 -8.04 1.50 1.61
N LEU A 40 -8.18 2.01 0.38
CA LEU A 40 -8.51 1.24 -0.82
C LEU A 40 -7.38 0.29 -1.17
N LYS A 41 -7.74 -0.85 -1.74
CA LYS A 41 -6.75 -1.85 -2.16
C LYS A 41 -5.99 -1.40 -3.41
N GLY A 42 -6.71 -0.81 -4.37
CA GLY A 42 -6.20 -0.47 -5.69
C GLY A 42 -5.96 -1.68 -6.60
N PRO A 43 -5.46 -1.45 -7.81
CA PRO A 43 -5.24 -2.46 -8.83
C PRO A 43 -3.99 -3.28 -8.56
N GLU A 44 -4.11 -4.30 -7.73
CA GLU A 44 -3.02 -5.22 -7.43
C GLU A 44 -3.09 -6.45 -8.33
N VAL A 45 -2.02 -6.70 -9.09
CA VAL A 45 -1.87 -7.93 -9.86
C VAL A 45 -1.42 -9.05 -8.94
N ARG A 46 -2.07 -10.20 -9.02
CA ARG A 46 -1.73 -11.37 -8.23
C ARG A 46 -1.60 -12.61 -9.10
N THR A 47 -0.75 -13.54 -8.69
CA THR A 47 -0.68 -14.88 -9.29
C THR A 47 -1.95 -15.66 -9.01
N ALA A 48 -2.23 -16.65 -9.85
CA ALA A 48 -3.34 -17.59 -9.71
C ALA A 48 -3.31 -18.35 -8.37
N ASP A 49 -4.40 -19.06 -8.08
CA ASP A 49 -4.45 -19.99 -6.97
C ASP A 49 -3.54 -21.21 -7.23
N ILE A 50 -2.73 -21.59 -6.24
CA ILE A 50 -1.76 -22.67 -6.29
C ILE A 50 -2.02 -23.61 -5.11
N ASP A 51 -2.20 -24.90 -5.39
CA ASP A 51 -2.30 -25.91 -4.32
C ASP A 51 -0.91 -26.16 -3.71
N GLY A 52 -0.69 -25.66 -2.51
CA GLY A 52 0.60 -25.68 -1.84
C GLY A 52 1.58 -24.65 -2.39
N HIS A 53 2.51 -25.03 -3.23
CA HIS A 53 3.47 -24.16 -3.91
C HIS A 53 3.99 -24.80 -5.19
N ILE A 54 4.48 -23.98 -6.11
CA ILE A 54 5.31 -24.41 -7.26
C ILE A 54 6.73 -23.89 -7.06
N GLU A 55 7.72 -24.62 -7.61
CA GLU A 55 9.11 -24.19 -7.62
C GLU A 55 9.42 -23.54 -8.97
N LEU A 56 9.84 -22.28 -8.94
CA LEU A 56 10.36 -21.58 -10.12
C LEU A 56 11.89 -21.65 -10.04
N GLU A 57 12.52 -22.41 -10.95
CA GLU A 57 13.98 -22.62 -10.93
C GLU A 57 14.70 -21.47 -11.62
N THR A 58 15.81 -20.99 -11.05
CA THR A 58 16.67 -19.98 -11.69
C THR A 58 17.16 -20.49 -13.05
N GLY A 59 17.03 -19.65 -14.08
CA GLY A 59 17.37 -19.94 -15.48
C GLY A 59 16.28 -20.68 -16.25
N SER A 60 15.12 -20.99 -15.64
CA SER A 60 13.98 -21.55 -16.38
C SER A 60 13.17 -20.44 -17.07
N GLU A 61 12.51 -20.79 -18.18
CA GLU A 61 11.53 -19.93 -18.83
C GLU A 61 10.13 -20.20 -18.26
N VAL A 62 9.39 -19.11 -17.98
CA VAL A 62 8.02 -19.16 -17.48
C VAL A 62 7.15 -18.22 -18.31
N VAL A 63 5.97 -18.68 -18.70
CA VAL A 63 4.96 -17.87 -19.39
C VAL A 63 4.00 -17.31 -18.36
N PHE A 64 3.78 -16.00 -18.42
CA PHE A 64 2.77 -15.30 -17.64
C PHE A 64 1.63 -14.86 -18.54
N GLU A 65 0.39 -15.11 -18.11
CA GLU A 65 -0.82 -14.76 -18.88
C GLU A 65 -2.00 -14.55 -17.93
N PRO A 66 -3.09 -13.83 -18.33
CA PRO A 66 -4.32 -13.82 -17.55
C PRO A 66 -4.87 -15.23 -17.37
N GLY A 67 -5.17 -15.64 -16.12
CA GLY A 67 -5.69 -16.97 -15.85
C GLY A 67 -5.71 -17.38 -14.38
N ASP A 68 -6.40 -18.48 -14.09
CA ASP A 68 -6.68 -18.95 -12.73
C ASP A 68 -5.85 -20.17 -12.31
N THR A 69 -4.87 -20.57 -13.13
CA THR A 69 -4.04 -21.76 -12.87
C THR A 69 -2.55 -21.43 -12.97
N ALA A 70 -1.74 -22.16 -12.21
CA ALA A 70 -0.29 -22.01 -12.28
C ALA A 70 0.43 -23.36 -12.25
N THR A 71 1.47 -23.47 -13.07
CA THR A 71 2.47 -24.56 -13.10
C THR A 71 3.87 -23.94 -13.11
N PRO A 72 4.96 -24.73 -12.94
CA PRO A 72 6.31 -24.17 -13.04
C PRO A 72 6.65 -23.51 -14.38
N GLU A 73 5.98 -23.90 -15.47
CA GLU A 73 6.22 -23.40 -16.83
C GLU A 73 5.25 -22.26 -17.21
N ARG A 74 4.13 -22.11 -16.49
CA ARG A 74 3.07 -21.16 -16.83
C ARG A 74 2.35 -20.66 -15.58
N VAL A 75 2.33 -19.35 -15.36
CA VAL A 75 1.71 -18.72 -14.20
C VAL A 75 0.57 -17.81 -14.66
N GLY A 76 -0.64 -18.14 -14.23
CA GLY A 76 -1.81 -17.28 -14.42
C GLY A 76 -1.75 -16.04 -13.54
N LEU A 77 -2.24 -14.92 -14.09
CA LEU A 77 -2.33 -13.63 -13.41
C LEU A 77 -3.80 -13.21 -13.27
N SER A 78 -4.13 -12.53 -12.19
CA SER A 78 -5.49 -12.04 -11.90
C SER A 78 -6.02 -11.03 -12.92
N MET A 79 -5.13 -10.41 -13.68
CA MET A 79 -5.44 -9.49 -14.76
C MET A 79 -4.28 -9.41 -15.74
N SER A 80 -4.54 -8.86 -16.94
CA SER A 80 -3.51 -8.58 -17.94
C SER A 80 -2.55 -7.50 -17.46
N ILE A 81 -1.26 -7.67 -17.75
CA ILE A 81 -0.21 -6.66 -17.52
C ILE A 81 0.21 -6.10 -18.87
N THR A 82 -0.57 -5.16 -19.40
CA THR A 82 -0.21 -4.44 -20.60
C THR A 82 0.84 -3.37 -20.32
N GLY A 83 1.67 -3.04 -21.32
CA GLY A 83 2.77 -2.09 -21.18
C GLY A 83 4.11 -2.73 -20.83
N THR A 84 4.13 -4.00 -20.43
CA THR A 84 5.36 -4.77 -20.19
C THR A 84 6.10 -5.03 -21.50
N GLY A 85 7.40 -4.81 -21.52
CA GLY A 85 8.29 -5.01 -22.68
C GLY A 85 9.45 -5.96 -22.40
N VAL A 86 10.14 -6.37 -23.46
CA VAL A 86 11.36 -7.20 -23.34
C VAL A 86 12.44 -6.46 -22.54
N GLY A 87 13.01 -7.10 -21.53
CA GLY A 87 14.00 -6.55 -20.60
C GLY A 87 13.38 -5.98 -19.32
N ASP A 88 12.04 -5.92 -19.20
CA ASP A 88 11.40 -5.51 -17.96
C ASP A 88 11.54 -6.59 -16.88
N ARG A 89 11.65 -6.13 -15.64
CA ARG A 89 11.75 -7.01 -14.47
C ARG A 89 10.35 -7.32 -13.94
N ILE A 90 10.10 -8.59 -13.64
CA ILE A 90 8.91 -9.05 -12.95
C ILE A 90 9.31 -9.50 -11.55
N LEU A 91 8.68 -8.94 -10.54
CA LEU A 91 8.90 -9.28 -9.14
C LEU A 91 7.68 -10.00 -8.59
N LEU A 92 7.88 -11.17 -8.00
CA LEU A 92 6.83 -12.01 -7.40
C LEU A 92 7.11 -12.17 -5.89
N ASP A 93 6.04 -12.26 -5.09
CA ASP A 93 6.10 -12.49 -3.64
C ASP A 93 7.03 -11.48 -2.94
N ASP A 94 6.74 -10.19 -3.12
CA ASP A 94 7.51 -9.07 -2.54
C ASP A 94 8.99 -9.08 -2.96
N GLY A 95 9.26 -9.41 -4.23
CA GLY A 95 10.61 -9.45 -4.79
C GLY A 95 11.46 -10.65 -4.39
N ARG A 96 10.88 -11.67 -3.73
CA ARG A 96 11.60 -12.92 -3.39
C ARG A 96 11.92 -13.76 -4.60
N ILE A 97 11.14 -13.63 -5.66
CA ILE A 97 11.35 -14.25 -6.96
C ILE A 97 11.44 -13.14 -7.99
N GLU A 98 12.45 -13.20 -8.84
CA GLU A 98 12.69 -12.22 -9.89
C GLU A 98 12.77 -12.91 -11.24
N ALA A 99 12.10 -12.33 -12.23
CA ALA A 99 12.16 -12.75 -13.62
C ALA A 99 12.42 -11.54 -14.53
N GLU A 100 12.98 -11.78 -15.72
CA GLU A 100 13.19 -10.77 -16.76
C GLU A 100 12.42 -11.19 -18.02
N VAL A 101 11.64 -10.27 -18.60
CA VAL A 101 10.83 -10.53 -19.80
C VAL A 101 11.74 -10.75 -21.00
N THR A 102 11.58 -11.88 -21.68
CA THR A 102 12.34 -12.27 -22.87
C THR A 102 11.54 -12.17 -24.16
N ASP A 103 10.21 -12.29 -24.10
CA ASP A 103 9.31 -12.17 -25.25
C ASP A 103 7.91 -11.70 -24.81
N VAL A 104 7.21 -10.99 -25.70
CA VAL A 104 5.85 -10.46 -25.46
C VAL A 104 4.96 -10.78 -26.65
N ASP A 105 3.82 -11.46 -26.42
CA ASP A 105 2.81 -11.78 -27.43
C ASP A 105 1.41 -11.38 -26.89
N GLY A 106 1.01 -10.14 -27.20
CA GLY A 106 -0.27 -9.58 -26.73
C GLY A 106 -0.32 -9.41 -25.20
N GLU A 107 -1.23 -10.14 -24.56
CA GLU A 107 -1.39 -10.12 -23.08
C GLU A 107 -0.54 -11.19 -22.37
N THR A 108 0.24 -11.97 -23.14
CA THR A 108 1.10 -13.03 -22.64
C THR A 108 2.55 -12.59 -22.78
N PHE A 109 3.37 -12.87 -21.77
CA PHE A 109 4.80 -12.65 -21.88
C PHE A 109 5.59 -13.85 -21.33
N THR A 110 6.72 -14.12 -21.97
CA THR A 110 7.70 -15.12 -21.52
C THR A 110 8.82 -14.43 -20.76
N SER A 111 9.24 -15.01 -19.65
CA SER A 111 10.32 -14.45 -18.82
C SER A 111 11.29 -15.53 -18.40
N GLU A 112 12.56 -15.18 -18.29
CA GLU A 112 13.59 -16.00 -17.66
C GLU A 112 13.61 -15.72 -16.15
N ILE A 113 13.62 -16.76 -15.32
CA ILE A 113 13.72 -16.62 -13.87
C ILE A 113 15.17 -16.26 -13.50
N VAL A 114 15.39 -15.04 -13.04
CA VAL A 114 16.70 -14.52 -12.61
C VAL A 114 17.04 -15.01 -11.19
N SER A 115 16.05 -14.96 -10.29
CA SER A 115 16.16 -15.45 -8.92
C SER A 115 14.93 -16.30 -8.61
N GLY A 116 15.13 -17.61 -8.52
CA GLY A 116 14.06 -18.59 -8.32
C GLY A 116 13.65 -18.76 -6.87
N GLY A 117 12.55 -19.51 -6.66
CA GLY A 117 12.03 -19.80 -5.34
C GLY A 117 10.66 -20.46 -5.34
N LYS A 118 10.11 -20.63 -4.14
CA LYS A 118 8.78 -21.23 -3.93
C LYS A 118 7.70 -20.17 -4.09
N LEU A 119 6.93 -20.28 -5.16
CA LEU A 119 5.76 -19.44 -5.39
C LEU A 119 4.52 -20.09 -4.78
N GLN A 120 3.87 -19.37 -3.88
CA GLN A 120 2.60 -19.76 -3.26
C GLN A 120 1.41 -19.10 -3.95
N SER A 121 0.20 -19.49 -3.54
CA SER A 121 -1.08 -18.96 -4.03
C SER A 121 -1.20 -17.45 -3.86
N ARG A 122 -1.73 -16.76 -4.88
CA ARG A 122 -2.18 -15.36 -4.85
C ARG A 122 -1.12 -14.35 -4.41
N LYS A 123 0.13 -14.56 -4.80
CA LYS A 123 1.23 -13.64 -4.51
C LYS A 123 1.19 -12.41 -5.39
N GLY A 124 1.61 -11.27 -4.85
CA GLY A 124 1.74 -10.01 -5.58
C GLY A 124 2.70 -10.13 -6.76
N VAL A 125 2.37 -9.43 -7.84
CA VAL A 125 3.18 -9.33 -9.06
C VAL A 125 3.39 -7.87 -9.36
N ASN A 126 4.65 -7.43 -9.41
CA ASN A 126 5.03 -6.07 -9.67
C ASN A 126 5.94 -6.00 -10.90
N VAL A 127 5.81 -4.93 -11.67
CA VAL A 127 6.68 -4.61 -12.81
C VAL A 127 7.25 -3.23 -12.59
N PRO A 128 8.41 -3.11 -11.91
CA PRO A 128 8.97 -1.83 -11.53
C PRO A 128 9.25 -0.94 -12.75
N GLY A 129 8.85 0.33 -12.67
CA GLY A 129 9.09 1.31 -13.72
C GLY A 129 8.16 1.22 -14.92
N VAL A 130 7.24 0.25 -14.96
CA VAL A 130 6.23 0.13 -16.02
C VAL A 130 4.91 0.74 -15.55
N ASP A 131 4.37 1.65 -16.35
CA ASP A 131 3.01 2.15 -16.15
C ASP A 131 2.03 1.14 -16.75
N LEU A 132 1.42 0.35 -15.87
CA LEU A 132 0.44 -0.63 -16.27
C LEU A 132 -0.86 0.10 -16.64
N ASP A 133 -1.39 -0.17 -17.83
CA ASP A 133 -2.68 0.35 -18.30
C ASP A 133 -3.84 -0.38 -17.58
N ILE A 134 -3.97 -0.11 -16.28
CA ILE A 134 -4.97 -0.72 -15.40
C ILE A 134 -5.81 0.40 -14.78
N ASP A 135 -7.13 0.19 -14.77
CA ASP A 135 -8.05 1.10 -14.06
C ASP A 135 -7.69 1.21 -12.59
N LEU A 136 -7.48 2.44 -12.12
CA LEU A 136 -7.12 2.69 -10.71
C LEU A 136 -8.19 2.21 -9.74
N ILE A 137 -9.47 2.42 -10.08
CA ILE A 137 -10.61 2.04 -9.24
C ILE A 137 -11.10 0.67 -9.68
N THR A 138 -10.81 -0.34 -8.91
CA THR A 138 -11.32 -1.69 -9.15
C THR A 138 -12.79 -1.81 -8.71
N PRO A 139 -13.55 -2.82 -9.17
CA PRO A 139 -14.90 -3.08 -8.66
C PRO A 139 -14.95 -3.31 -7.14
N GLY A 140 -13.85 -3.78 -6.55
CA GLY A 140 -13.69 -3.90 -5.09
C GLY A 140 -13.56 -2.54 -4.42
N ASP A 141 -12.73 -1.66 -4.99
CA ASP A 141 -12.55 -0.30 -4.47
C ASP A 141 -13.83 0.52 -4.57
N GLU A 142 -14.61 0.34 -5.62
CA GLU A 142 -15.92 0.99 -5.76
C GLU A 142 -16.88 0.61 -4.63
N GLN A 143 -16.88 -0.67 -4.19
CA GLN A 143 -17.67 -1.10 -3.04
C GLN A 143 -17.19 -0.46 -1.73
N GLU A 144 -15.88 -0.30 -1.57
CA GLU A 144 -15.30 0.34 -0.38
C GLU A 144 -15.52 1.86 -0.36
N ILE A 145 -15.47 2.54 -1.51
CA ILE A 145 -15.81 3.96 -1.63
C ILE A 145 -17.30 4.16 -1.27
N LYS A 146 -18.18 3.29 -1.78
CA LYS A 146 -19.60 3.32 -1.41
C LYS A 146 -19.80 3.12 0.09
N LEU A 147 -19.11 2.14 0.70
CA LEU A 147 -19.14 1.91 2.16
C LEU A 147 -18.65 3.15 2.91
N ALA A 148 -17.53 3.75 2.47
CA ALA A 148 -16.98 4.96 3.07
C ALA A 148 -17.99 6.12 3.07
N ALA A 149 -18.69 6.33 1.93
CA ALA A 149 -19.73 7.33 1.78
C ALA A 149 -20.93 7.05 2.72
N GLU A 150 -21.46 5.82 2.69
CA GLU A 150 -22.62 5.41 3.52
C GLU A 150 -22.32 5.51 5.03
N LYS A 151 -21.10 5.20 5.44
CA LYS A 151 -20.66 5.21 6.84
C LYS A 151 -20.00 6.53 7.27
N GLN A 152 -19.97 7.51 6.37
CA GLN A 152 -19.39 8.84 6.63
C GLN A 152 -17.96 8.72 7.17
N ALA A 153 -17.10 8.04 6.43
CA ALA A 153 -15.66 7.99 6.73
C ALA A 153 -15.07 9.41 6.72
N ASP A 154 -14.05 9.63 7.53
CA ASP A 154 -13.40 10.95 7.61
C ASP A 154 -12.32 11.09 6.53
N PHE A 155 -11.79 9.96 6.04
CA PHE A 155 -10.78 9.92 4.97
C PHE A 155 -10.94 8.66 4.10
N VAL A 156 -10.57 8.79 2.82
CA VAL A 156 -10.31 7.68 1.92
C VAL A 156 -8.84 7.74 1.52
N ALA A 157 -8.09 6.66 1.72
CA ALA A 157 -6.72 6.54 1.23
C ALA A 157 -6.71 5.80 -0.11
N ALA A 158 -6.08 6.38 -1.12
CA ALA A 158 -6.01 5.89 -2.49
C ALA A 158 -4.65 5.21 -2.74
N SER A 159 -4.67 3.90 -3.01
CA SER A 159 -3.46 3.11 -3.35
C SER A 159 -3.08 3.26 -4.81
N PHE A 160 -1.81 3.09 -5.11
CA PHE A 160 -1.23 3.07 -6.46
C PHE A 160 -1.47 4.33 -7.30
N VAL A 161 -1.64 5.47 -6.66
CA VAL A 161 -1.77 6.78 -7.33
C VAL A 161 -0.52 7.07 -8.16
N ARG A 162 -0.70 7.44 -9.43
CA ARG A 162 0.36 7.76 -10.40
C ARG A 162 0.59 9.26 -10.52
N ASP A 163 -0.49 10.04 -10.47
CA ASP A 163 -0.49 11.50 -10.63
C ASP A 163 -1.74 12.16 -10.00
N GLY A 164 -1.93 13.46 -10.23
CA GLY A 164 -3.07 14.21 -9.69
C GLY A 164 -4.42 13.82 -10.30
N GLU A 165 -4.46 13.34 -11.54
CA GLU A 165 -5.70 12.93 -12.20
C GLU A 165 -6.29 11.67 -11.52
N ASP A 166 -5.43 10.78 -11.05
CA ASP A 166 -5.84 9.61 -10.27
C ASP A 166 -6.53 10.03 -8.95
N VAL A 167 -6.01 11.07 -8.30
CA VAL A 167 -6.63 11.61 -7.07
C VAL A 167 -8.00 12.20 -7.35
N TYR A 168 -8.14 12.97 -8.43
CA TYR A 168 -9.43 13.52 -8.84
C TYR A 168 -10.44 12.43 -9.21
N ALA A 169 -10.00 11.36 -9.89
CA ALA A 169 -10.86 10.23 -10.22
C ALA A 169 -11.46 9.55 -8.96
N ILE A 170 -10.68 9.43 -7.88
CA ILE A 170 -11.18 8.93 -6.59
C ILE A 170 -12.18 9.92 -5.96
N ALA A 171 -11.87 11.21 -5.97
CA ALA A 171 -12.75 12.25 -5.44
C ALA A 171 -14.09 12.30 -6.19
N ASP A 172 -14.05 12.28 -7.52
CA ASP A 172 -15.25 12.22 -8.38
C ASP A 172 -16.10 10.98 -8.06
N LYS A 173 -15.46 9.83 -7.85
CA LYS A 173 -16.18 8.60 -7.48
C LYS A 173 -16.83 8.70 -6.11
N ILE A 174 -16.21 9.36 -5.13
CA ILE A 174 -16.81 9.63 -3.82
C ILE A 174 -18.04 10.55 -3.98
N GLU A 175 -17.94 11.59 -4.81
CA GLU A 175 -19.05 12.52 -5.09
C GLU A 175 -20.22 11.81 -5.79
N GLU A 176 -19.99 10.83 -6.67
CA GLU A 176 -21.04 10.01 -7.29
C GLU A 176 -21.90 9.29 -6.23
N TYR A 177 -21.34 8.93 -5.08
CA TYR A 177 -22.06 8.36 -3.94
C TYR A 177 -22.63 9.40 -2.97
N GLY A 178 -22.57 10.69 -3.33
CA GLY A 178 -23.19 11.80 -2.58
C GLY A 178 -22.44 12.18 -1.30
N ALA A 179 -21.14 11.94 -1.24
CA ALA A 179 -20.28 12.31 -0.12
C ALA A 179 -19.16 13.26 -0.55
N GLU A 180 -18.62 14.02 0.40
CA GLU A 180 -17.41 14.81 0.28
C GLU A 180 -16.43 14.30 1.35
N ILE A 181 -15.51 13.39 0.96
CA ILE A 181 -14.55 12.77 1.88
C ILE A 181 -13.14 13.12 1.39
N PRO A 182 -12.28 13.69 2.25
CA PRO A 182 -10.90 14.00 1.93
C PRO A 182 -10.12 12.76 1.44
N VAL A 183 -9.35 12.95 0.37
CA VAL A 183 -8.55 11.90 -0.26
C VAL A 183 -7.09 11.99 0.19
N VAL A 184 -6.57 10.91 0.77
CA VAL A 184 -5.16 10.74 1.11
C VAL A 184 -4.48 9.91 0.03
N ALA A 185 -3.59 10.51 -0.77
CA ALA A 185 -2.88 9.81 -1.82
C ALA A 185 -1.67 9.04 -1.25
N LYS A 186 -1.56 7.76 -1.60
CA LYS A 186 -0.45 6.90 -1.16
C LYS A 186 0.66 6.90 -2.21
N ILE A 187 1.86 7.28 -1.78
CA ILE A 187 3.06 7.26 -2.62
C ILE A 187 3.74 5.90 -2.43
N GLU A 188 3.51 4.99 -3.38
CA GLU A 188 3.94 3.60 -3.34
C GLU A 188 4.91 3.24 -4.47
N ARG A 189 4.88 4.02 -5.58
CA ARG A 189 5.65 3.75 -6.79
C ARG A 189 6.68 4.83 -7.07
N ALA A 190 7.77 4.46 -7.73
CA ALA A 190 8.80 5.41 -8.17
C ALA A 190 8.22 6.52 -9.08
N GLY A 191 7.34 6.17 -10.03
CA GLY A 191 6.68 7.13 -10.93
C GLY A 191 5.83 8.18 -10.19
N ALA A 192 5.20 7.83 -9.06
CA ALA A 192 4.47 8.77 -8.22
C ALA A 192 5.41 9.81 -7.57
N VAL A 193 6.67 9.44 -7.29
CA VAL A 193 7.67 10.38 -6.76
C VAL A 193 8.07 11.43 -7.80
N ASP A 194 8.06 11.09 -9.08
CA ASP A 194 8.33 12.02 -10.17
C ASP A 194 7.15 12.99 -10.36
N ASN A 195 5.92 12.53 -10.18
CA ASN A 195 4.68 13.31 -10.31
C ASN A 195 4.21 13.93 -8.97
N LEU A 196 5.04 13.92 -7.95
CA LEU A 196 4.69 14.29 -6.58
C LEU A 196 4.02 15.67 -6.46
N ASP A 197 4.44 16.65 -7.26
CA ASP A 197 3.87 18.02 -7.22
C ASP A 197 2.41 18.02 -7.69
N SER A 198 2.06 17.24 -8.72
CA SER A 198 0.66 17.13 -9.18
C SER A 198 -0.22 16.39 -8.16
N ILE A 199 0.33 15.35 -7.51
CA ILE A 199 -0.38 14.58 -6.48
C ILE A 199 -0.63 15.46 -5.24
N ILE A 200 0.38 16.18 -4.75
CA ILE A 200 0.25 17.08 -3.59
C ILE A 200 -0.78 18.19 -3.85
N ASN A 201 -0.84 18.70 -5.09
CA ASN A 201 -1.81 19.75 -5.44
C ASN A 201 -3.26 19.22 -5.52
N ALA A 202 -3.47 17.93 -5.75
CA ALA A 202 -4.79 17.32 -5.91
C ALA A 202 -5.30 16.67 -4.61
N ALA A 203 -4.40 16.21 -3.73
CA ALA A 203 -4.77 15.44 -2.54
C ALA A 203 -4.97 16.33 -1.30
N ASP A 204 -5.85 15.90 -0.39
CA ASP A 204 -6.05 16.51 0.92
C ASP A 204 -4.99 16.04 1.95
N GLY A 205 -4.28 14.98 1.65
CA GLY A 205 -3.19 14.46 2.46
C GLY A 205 -2.34 13.46 1.67
N ILE A 206 -1.13 13.22 2.14
CA ILE A 206 -0.20 12.27 1.51
C ILE A 206 0.17 11.18 2.51
N MET A 207 0.24 9.94 2.04
CA MET A 207 0.80 8.83 2.82
C MET A 207 2.07 8.31 2.14
N VAL A 208 3.18 8.41 2.86
CA VAL A 208 4.45 7.80 2.45
C VAL A 208 4.40 6.33 2.83
N ALA A 209 4.06 5.48 1.88
CA ALA A 209 3.95 4.04 2.10
C ALA A 209 5.30 3.32 2.05
N ARG A 210 6.38 4.08 1.89
CA ARG A 210 7.80 3.67 1.90
C ARG A 210 8.13 2.59 0.87
N CYS A 211 7.47 2.64 -0.31
CA CYS A 211 7.56 1.66 -1.40
C CYS A 211 7.56 0.23 -0.82
N ASP A 212 6.73 -0.66 -1.28
CA ASP A 212 6.86 -2.05 -0.81
C ASP A 212 8.34 -2.44 -0.86
N PRO A 213 8.97 -2.80 0.29
CA PRO A 213 10.42 -2.78 0.45
C PRO A 213 11.13 -3.62 -0.62
N GLY A 214 11.90 -2.96 -1.48
CA GLY A 214 12.69 -3.62 -2.53
C GLY A 214 11.92 -3.98 -3.80
N VAL A 215 10.65 -3.59 -3.94
CA VAL A 215 9.82 -3.93 -5.11
C VAL A 215 9.80 -2.79 -6.13
N GLU A 216 9.45 -1.57 -5.69
CA GLU A 216 9.28 -0.42 -6.59
C GLU A 216 10.45 0.59 -6.54
N CYS A 217 11.19 0.63 -5.43
CA CYS A 217 12.35 1.51 -5.26
C CYS A 217 13.51 0.74 -4.60
N PRO A 218 14.77 1.04 -4.94
CA PRO A 218 15.91 0.55 -4.17
C PRO A 218 15.78 0.93 -2.70
N LEU A 219 16.03 -0.02 -1.81
CA LEU A 219 15.84 0.16 -0.35
C LEU A 219 16.66 1.34 0.19
N GLU A 220 17.86 1.57 -0.36
CA GLU A 220 18.74 2.67 0.00
C GLU A 220 18.19 4.06 -0.36
N ASP A 221 17.27 4.15 -1.31
CA ASP A 221 16.66 5.43 -1.74
C ASP A 221 15.45 5.81 -0.87
N VAL A 222 14.80 4.84 -0.24
CA VAL A 222 13.57 5.05 0.56
C VAL A 222 13.71 6.16 1.59
N PRO A 223 14.80 6.26 2.40
CA PRO A 223 14.93 7.32 3.39
C PRO A 223 14.98 8.73 2.77
N MET A 224 15.62 8.87 1.60
CA MET A 224 15.71 10.17 0.93
C MET A 224 14.43 10.56 0.22
N ILE A 225 13.70 9.58 -0.33
CA ILE A 225 12.36 9.76 -0.89
C ILE A 225 11.40 10.23 0.21
N GLN A 226 11.35 9.55 1.36
CA GLN A 226 10.55 9.96 2.52
C GLN A 226 10.81 11.43 2.91
N LYS A 227 12.06 11.80 3.10
CA LYS A 227 12.43 13.18 3.48
C LYS A 227 12.02 14.20 2.41
N ARG A 228 12.14 13.86 1.13
CA ARG A 228 11.70 14.71 0.01
C ARG A 228 10.20 14.92 0.04
N ILE A 229 9.41 13.85 0.26
CA ILE A 229 7.95 13.91 0.32
C ILE A 229 7.51 14.76 1.50
N ILE A 230 7.99 14.46 2.72
CA ILE A 230 7.62 15.18 3.95
C ILE A 230 7.91 16.69 3.77
N ARG A 231 9.10 17.05 3.28
CA ARG A 231 9.46 18.46 3.06
C ARG A 231 8.51 19.14 2.07
N LYS A 232 8.22 18.50 0.90
CA LYS A 232 7.33 19.08 -0.11
C LYS A 232 5.90 19.25 0.40
N CYS A 233 5.39 18.30 1.17
CA CYS A 233 4.10 18.39 1.84
C CYS A 233 4.07 19.55 2.84
N GLY A 234 5.10 19.70 3.68
CA GLY A 234 5.24 20.83 4.60
C GLY A 234 5.31 22.18 3.89
N ASP A 235 6.04 22.29 2.77
CA ASP A 235 6.11 23.51 1.94
C ASP A 235 4.74 23.85 1.31
N ALA A 236 3.94 22.86 0.97
CA ALA A 236 2.60 23.01 0.40
C ALA A 236 1.49 23.17 1.45
N GLY A 237 1.76 22.87 2.72
CA GLY A 237 0.77 22.86 3.80
C GLY A 237 -0.21 21.68 3.71
N VAL A 238 0.20 20.57 3.08
CA VAL A 238 -0.59 19.34 2.94
C VAL A 238 -0.14 18.33 4.00
N PRO A 239 -1.05 17.77 4.82
CA PRO A 239 -0.70 16.79 5.84
C PRO A 239 -0.02 15.54 5.27
N VAL A 240 0.99 15.03 5.99
CA VAL A 240 1.72 13.83 5.56
C VAL A 240 1.77 12.78 6.65
N ILE A 241 1.51 11.52 6.25
CA ILE A 241 1.53 10.33 7.12
C ILE A 241 2.74 9.48 6.71
N THR A 242 3.62 9.15 7.67
CA THR A 242 4.67 8.15 7.44
C THR A 242 4.18 6.77 7.86
N ALA A 243 4.21 5.81 6.94
CA ALA A 243 3.57 4.52 7.06
C ALA A 243 4.56 3.35 6.84
N THR A 244 4.07 2.13 7.10
CA THR A 244 4.70 0.80 6.93
C THR A 244 5.95 0.56 7.77
N GLU A 245 6.03 -0.63 8.38
CA GLU A 245 7.20 -1.15 9.12
C GLU A 245 7.79 -0.20 10.19
N MET A 246 6.95 0.62 10.84
CA MET A 246 7.43 1.59 11.83
C MET A 246 7.92 0.92 13.11
N LEU A 247 7.19 -0.10 13.61
CA LEU A 247 7.53 -0.89 14.79
C LEU A 247 7.29 -2.39 14.51
N ASP A 248 7.67 -2.89 13.35
CA ASP A 248 7.31 -4.21 12.84
C ASP A 248 7.70 -5.35 13.78
N SER A 249 8.87 -5.28 14.41
CA SER A 249 9.28 -6.28 15.41
C SER A 249 8.26 -6.44 16.55
N MET A 250 7.44 -5.42 16.82
CA MET A 250 6.40 -5.44 17.85
C MET A 250 5.14 -6.21 17.46
N VAL A 251 5.03 -6.74 16.24
CA VAL A 251 4.03 -7.75 15.88
C VAL A 251 4.14 -8.93 16.86
N SER A 252 5.33 -9.36 17.20
CA SER A 252 5.58 -10.46 18.14
C SER A 252 6.28 -10.03 19.44
N SER A 253 7.08 -8.98 19.40
CA SER A 253 7.91 -8.52 20.52
C SER A 253 7.20 -7.46 21.37
N ARG A 254 7.54 -7.41 22.66
CA ARG A 254 7.02 -6.39 23.59
C ARG A 254 7.74 -5.06 23.51
N ARG A 255 8.83 -4.98 22.77
CA ARG A 255 9.67 -3.78 22.63
C ARG A 255 10.15 -3.68 21.19
N PRO A 256 10.24 -2.46 20.65
CA PRO A 256 10.85 -2.26 19.36
C PRO A 256 12.37 -2.46 19.43
N THR A 257 12.98 -2.61 18.28
CA THR A 257 14.43 -2.44 18.13
C THR A 257 14.82 -0.96 18.31
N ARG A 258 16.11 -0.70 18.49
CA ARG A 258 16.60 0.69 18.51
C ARG A 258 16.50 1.35 17.14
N ALA A 259 16.64 0.58 16.08
CA ALA A 259 16.50 1.07 14.72
C ALA A 259 15.08 1.58 14.45
N GLU A 260 14.05 0.79 14.81
CA GLU A 260 12.64 1.18 14.67
C GLU A 260 12.28 2.42 15.51
N ALA A 261 12.73 2.47 16.77
CA ALA A 261 12.51 3.65 17.60
C ALA A 261 13.19 4.90 17.02
N SER A 262 14.36 4.74 16.40
CA SER A 262 15.07 5.83 15.70
C SER A 262 14.35 6.22 14.41
N ASP A 263 13.76 5.27 13.70
CA ASP A 263 13.00 5.51 12.47
C ASP A 263 11.74 6.36 12.74
N VAL A 264 10.94 5.97 13.73
CA VAL A 264 9.79 6.78 14.20
C VAL A 264 10.22 8.19 14.60
N ALA A 265 11.28 8.30 15.41
CA ALA A 265 11.78 9.59 15.87
C ALA A 265 12.26 10.47 14.68
N ASN A 266 12.94 9.88 13.71
CA ASN A 266 13.37 10.61 12.50
C ASN A 266 12.21 11.08 11.65
N ALA A 267 11.16 10.27 11.46
CA ALA A 267 9.96 10.68 10.73
C ALA A 267 9.32 11.93 11.37
N VAL A 268 9.21 11.96 12.70
CA VAL A 268 8.68 13.11 13.45
C VAL A 268 9.60 14.33 13.32
N LEU A 269 10.93 14.15 13.47
CA LEU A 269 11.91 15.22 13.28
C LEU A 269 11.94 15.78 11.86
N ASP A 270 11.65 14.96 10.87
CA ASP A 270 11.54 15.38 9.46
C ASP A 270 10.27 16.20 9.20
N GLY A 271 9.29 16.19 10.12
CA GLY A 271 8.07 16.99 10.06
C GLY A 271 6.81 16.24 9.60
N THR A 272 6.76 14.90 9.76
CA THR A 272 5.52 14.16 9.48
C THR A 272 4.41 14.56 10.46
N ASP A 273 3.17 14.68 9.96
CA ASP A 273 2.00 15.03 10.79
C ASP A 273 1.42 13.83 11.53
N ALA A 274 1.62 12.64 10.97
CA ALA A 274 1.19 11.39 11.59
C ALA A 274 2.14 10.24 11.26
N VAL A 275 2.15 9.23 12.14
CA VAL A 275 2.83 7.94 11.94
C VAL A 275 1.82 6.81 12.01
N MET A 276 1.97 5.80 11.16
CA MET A 276 1.00 4.71 11.03
C MET A 276 1.57 3.39 11.57
N LEU A 277 0.70 2.64 12.23
CA LEU A 277 0.90 1.23 12.57
C LEU A 277 -0.01 0.37 11.69
N SER A 278 0.46 -0.78 11.26
CA SER A 278 -0.23 -1.74 10.38
C SER A 278 -0.42 -3.09 11.06
N GLY A 279 0.36 -4.08 10.68
CA GLY A 279 0.37 -5.42 11.24
C GLY A 279 0.56 -5.45 12.76
N GLU A 280 1.32 -4.50 13.29
CA GLU A 280 1.63 -4.34 14.71
C GLU A 280 0.36 -4.20 15.58
N THR A 281 -0.69 -3.58 15.02
CA THR A 281 -2.00 -3.43 15.69
C THR A 281 -3.04 -4.39 15.18
N ALA A 282 -3.03 -4.74 13.89
CA ALA A 282 -4.07 -5.56 13.26
C ALA A 282 -3.95 -7.05 13.62
N MET A 283 -2.73 -7.57 13.71
CA MET A 283 -2.44 -8.99 13.97
C MET A 283 -1.39 -9.20 15.08
N GLY A 284 -0.84 -8.12 15.61
CA GLY A 284 0.20 -8.16 16.63
C GLY A 284 -0.29 -8.72 17.97
N ALA A 285 0.63 -9.34 18.72
CA ALA A 285 0.34 -9.92 20.04
C ALA A 285 0.09 -8.87 21.13
N HIS A 286 0.45 -7.60 20.89
CA HIS A 286 0.41 -6.54 21.91
C HIS A 286 -0.07 -5.19 21.37
N PRO A 287 -1.26 -5.08 20.72
CA PRO A 287 -1.67 -3.89 19.97
C PRO A 287 -1.73 -2.61 20.82
N VAL A 288 -2.28 -2.67 22.03
CA VAL A 288 -2.35 -1.51 22.94
C VAL A 288 -0.94 -1.00 23.28
N ARG A 289 -0.02 -1.92 23.59
CA ARG A 289 1.36 -1.57 23.95
C ARG A 289 2.13 -0.94 22.79
N VAL A 290 1.86 -1.37 21.57
CA VAL A 290 2.49 -0.79 20.36
C VAL A 290 2.07 0.66 20.22
N VAL A 291 0.77 0.95 20.31
CA VAL A 291 0.24 2.33 20.25
C VAL A 291 0.80 3.19 21.37
N GLU A 292 0.87 2.68 22.62
CA GLU A 292 1.50 3.39 23.74
C GLU A 292 3.00 3.65 23.52
N THR A 293 3.69 2.73 22.86
CA THR A 293 5.13 2.90 22.57
C THR A 293 5.32 3.95 21.49
N MET A 294 4.51 3.94 20.43
CA MET A 294 4.52 4.96 19.39
C MET A 294 4.23 6.36 19.99
N ASP A 295 3.17 6.48 20.80
CA ASP A 295 2.80 7.75 21.45
C ASP A 295 3.94 8.29 22.33
N ARG A 296 4.67 7.43 23.06
CA ARG A 296 5.82 7.85 23.88
C ARG A 296 6.98 8.36 23.03
N ILE A 297 7.32 7.68 21.92
CA ILE A 297 8.40 8.12 21.04
C ILE A 297 8.06 9.48 20.43
N VAL A 298 6.84 9.62 19.87
CA VAL A 298 6.38 10.89 19.29
C VAL A 298 6.45 12.02 20.29
N ARG A 299 5.88 11.86 21.49
CA ARG A 299 5.90 12.91 22.53
C ARG A 299 7.29 13.26 23.04
N ASP A 300 8.21 12.31 23.07
CA ASP A 300 9.59 12.55 23.51
C ASP A 300 10.34 13.41 22.48
N VAL A 301 10.00 13.27 21.20
CA VAL A 301 10.60 14.06 20.11
C VAL A 301 9.98 15.46 20.02
N GLU A 302 8.68 15.61 20.32
CA GLU A 302 7.95 16.90 20.25
C GLU A 302 8.25 17.83 21.45
N ASN A 303 8.84 17.34 22.56
CA ASN A 303 9.18 18.10 23.74
C ASN A 303 10.63 18.63 23.70
#